data_abaa08035e5076758a72c6faa02356eb
#
_entry.id   abaa08035e5076758a72c6faa02356eb
#
_cell.length_a   1.000
_cell.length_b   1.000
_cell.length_c   1.000
_cell.angle_alpha   90.00
_cell.angle_beta   90.00
_cell.angle_gamma   90.00
#
_symmetry.space_group_name_H-M   'P 1'
#
loop_
_entity.id
_entity.type
_entity.pdbx_description
1 polymer ?
#
loop_
_entity_poly.entity_id
_entity_poly.type
_entity_poly.pdbx_seq_one_letter_code
_entity_poly.pdbx_strand_id
1 'polypeptide(L)'
;MFVLKNAWAALGRVKWRTALIALLALLVSFSAAVDLAVIRADDTANNETYQSQKATAVIRPNAQTQAKRDGADSSYTDKYLTWEKYSTYATAAQSNSVTFNYTLATSVPVRESKSLQAIAAKNDTSEDKTGGNLTLQAFYTLDAAKLNDYGYYKVVKGKHLAYKTQSDGVLISQALADKNNLKVGDKVTVGNPSKASDTYTFTVRGIYEYESDVPEGNGSDAKYAKDNRENVIYTTYLNFAKNGLDTTEATGWGVPNLNIVFSLANPSTYNTFVRLVKKAKLDTKTYEITSPSLTAYKKS
;
A
#
# COMPACT_ATOMS: atom_id res chain seq x y z
N MET A 1 11.32 -74.02 -8.16
CA MET A 1 10.78 -73.95 -9.54
C MET A 1 9.34 -74.45 -9.68
N PHE A 2 8.87 -75.30 -8.79
CA PHE A 2 7.52 -75.87 -8.85
C PHE A 2 6.37 -74.91 -8.52
N VAL A 3 6.58 -73.99 -7.58
CA VAL A 3 5.57 -72.99 -7.13
C VAL A 3 5.22 -71.99 -8.21
N LEU A 4 6.20 -71.47 -8.94
CA LEU A 4 5.99 -70.53 -10.05
C LEU A 4 5.23 -71.16 -11.23
N LYS A 5 5.51 -72.44 -11.51
CA LYS A 5 4.86 -73.18 -12.59
C LYS A 5 3.37 -73.44 -12.28
N ASN A 6 3.06 -73.77 -11.04
CA ASN A 6 1.69 -73.93 -10.57
C ASN A 6 0.91 -72.63 -10.48
N ALA A 7 1.56 -71.52 -10.09
CA ALA A 7 0.97 -70.20 -10.10
C ALA A 7 0.62 -69.73 -11.53
N TRP A 8 1.48 -69.97 -12.50
CA TRP A 8 1.21 -69.69 -13.91
C TRP A 8 0.09 -70.57 -14.49
N ALA A 9 0.02 -71.85 -14.11
CA ALA A 9 -1.05 -72.77 -14.52
C ALA A 9 -2.38 -72.39 -13.89
N ALA A 10 -2.41 -71.89 -12.66
CA ALA A 10 -3.61 -71.36 -11.98
C ALA A 10 -4.10 -70.07 -12.63
N LEU A 11 -3.20 -69.18 -13.01
CA LEU A 11 -3.55 -67.94 -13.75
C LEU A 11 -4.09 -68.25 -15.15
N GLY A 12 -3.63 -69.27 -15.82
CA GLY A 12 -4.12 -69.73 -17.13
C GLY A 12 -5.52 -70.32 -17.14
N ARG A 13 -5.98 -70.90 -16.01
CA ARG A 13 -7.32 -71.48 -15.87
C ARG A 13 -8.43 -70.45 -15.67
N VAL A 14 -8.09 -69.19 -15.27
CA VAL A 14 -9.03 -68.10 -15.03
C VAL A 14 -8.71 -66.90 -15.88
N LYS A 15 -8.44 -67.17 -17.17
CA LYS A 15 -7.98 -66.17 -18.16
C LYS A 15 -8.79 -64.86 -18.15
N TRP A 16 -10.13 -64.98 -18.02
CA TRP A 16 -11.00 -63.81 -17.98
C TRP A 16 -10.83 -62.96 -16.72
N ARG A 17 -10.71 -63.59 -15.55
CA ARG A 17 -10.47 -62.85 -14.28
C ARG A 17 -9.10 -62.16 -14.28
N THR A 18 -8.08 -62.81 -14.78
CA THR A 18 -6.74 -62.22 -14.90
C THR A 18 -6.72 -61.05 -15.89
N ALA A 19 -7.42 -61.20 -17.01
CA ALA A 19 -7.55 -60.13 -18.00
C ALA A 19 -8.32 -58.94 -17.40
N LEU A 20 -9.36 -59.16 -16.61
CA LEU A 20 -10.16 -58.12 -15.98
C LEU A 20 -9.36 -57.37 -14.88
N ILE A 21 -8.59 -58.08 -14.07
CA ILE A 21 -7.68 -57.49 -13.07
C ILE A 21 -6.59 -56.64 -13.76
N ALA A 22 -5.99 -57.16 -14.85
CA ALA A 22 -5.04 -56.41 -15.60
C ALA A 22 -5.59 -55.15 -16.25
N LEU A 23 -6.83 -55.24 -16.77
CA LEU A 23 -7.55 -54.09 -17.32
C LEU A 23 -7.88 -53.04 -16.25
N LEU A 24 -8.35 -53.49 -15.07
CA LEU A 24 -8.60 -52.58 -13.93
C LEU A 24 -7.34 -51.91 -13.45
N ALA A 25 -6.22 -52.66 -13.32
CA ALA A 25 -4.93 -52.10 -12.93
C ALA A 25 -4.42 -51.06 -13.96
N LEU A 26 -4.63 -51.30 -15.26
CA LEU A 26 -4.30 -50.37 -16.31
C LEU A 26 -5.16 -49.10 -16.24
N LEU A 27 -6.47 -49.25 -16.02
CA LEU A 27 -7.39 -48.10 -15.89
C LEU A 27 -7.05 -47.23 -14.67
N VAL A 28 -6.75 -47.84 -13.51
CA VAL A 28 -6.34 -47.13 -12.31
C VAL A 28 -5.02 -46.40 -12.53
N SER A 29 -4.05 -47.04 -13.15
CA SER A 29 -2.74 -46.45 -13.44
C SER A 29 -2.86 -45.27 -14.45
N PHE A 30 -3.76 -45.41 -15.43
CA PHE A 30 -3.98 -44.37 -16.43
C PHE A 30 -4.68 -43.16 -15.79
N SER A 31 -5.72 -43.37 -14.97
CA SER A 31 -6.38 -42.27 -14.27
C SER A 31 -5.43 -41.52 -13.34
N ALA A 32 -4.60 -42.23 -12.58
CA ALA A 32 -3.61 -41.62 -11.72
C ALA A 32 -2.56 -40.78 -12.49
N ALA A 33 -2.18 -41.25 -13.68
CA ALA A 33 -1.25 -40.51 -14.55
C ALA A 33 -1.89 -39.24 -15.14
N VAL A 34 -3.18 -39.30 -15.50
CA VAL A 34 -3.94 -38.15 -15.99
C VAL A 34 -4.14 -37.13 -14.88
N ASP A 35 -4.51 -37.57 -13.65
CA ASP A 35 -4.67 -36.67 -12.52
C ASP A 35 -3.36 -35.93 -12.18
N LEU A 36 -2.23 -36.63 -12.17
CA LEU A 36 -0.91 -36.02 -11.98
C LEU A 36 -0.55 -35.00 -13.10
N ALA A 37 -0.91 -35.32 -14.35
CA ALA A 37 -0.65 -34.41 -15.47
C ALA A 37 -1.52 -33.14 -15.37
N VAL A 38 -2.79 -33.26 -14.96
CA VAL A 38 -3.70 -32.13 -14.75
C VAL A 38 -3.20 -31.26 -13.60
N ILE A 39 -2.83 -31.84 -12.46
CA ILE A 39 -2.29 -31.08 -11.32
C ILE A 39 -1.02 -30.32 -11.73
N ARG A 40 -0.09 -30.94 -12.44
CA ARG A 40 1.13 -30.24 -12.90
C ARG A 40 0.84 -29.13 -13.91
N ALA A 41 -0.12 -29.34 -14.79
CA ALA A 41 -0.51 -28.31 -15.76
C ALA A 41 -1.16 -27.11 -15.05
N ASP A 42 -2.00 -27.35 -14.05
CA ASP A 42 -2.64 -26.33 -13.23
C ASP A 42 -1.62 -25.54 -12.41
N ASP A 43 -0.69 -26.23 -11.73
CA ASP A 43 0.41 -25.61 -10.99
C ASP A 43 1.30 -24.74 -11.89
N THR A 44 1.58 -25.19 -13.12
CA THR A 44 2.39 -24.44 -14.08
C THR A 44 1.64 -23.20 -14.55
N ALA A 45 0.38 -23.33 -14.92
CA ALA A 45 -0.45 -22.22 -15.37
C ALA A 45 -0.64 -21.17 -14.25
N ASN A 46 -0.91 -21.61 -13.03
CA ASN A 46 -1.02 -20.73 -11.87
C ASN A 46 0.29 -20.00 -11.59
N ASN A 47 1.44 -20.68 -11.71
CA ASN A 47 2.75 -20.08 -11.52
C ASN A 47 3.06 -19.06 -12.63
N GLU A 48 2.77 -19.36 -13.89
CA GLU A 48 2.94 -18.42 -15.01
C GLU A 48 2.04 -17.19 -14.84
N THR A 49 0.77 -17.38 -14.50
CA THR A 49 -0.17 -16.29 -14.23
C THR A 49 0.32 -15.43 -13.05
N TYR A 50 0.79 -16.04 -11.98
CA TYR A 50 1.37 -15.31 -10.85
C TYR A 50 2.61 -14.53 -11.26
N GLN A 51 3.55 -15.15 -12.01
CA GLN A 51 4.78 -14.49 -12.44
C GLN A 51 4.56 -13.38 -13.48
N SER A 52 3.41 -13.34 -14.14
CA SER A 52 3.04 -12.27 -15.06
C SER A 52 2.49 -11.01 -14.34
N GLN A 53 2.17 -11.11 -13.04
CA GLN A 53 1.64 -9.98 -12.29
C GLN A 53 2.69 -8.90 -12.05
N LYS A 54 2.32 -7.63 -12.24
CA LYS A 54 3.15 -6.52 -11.78
C LYS A 54 3.22 -6.52 -10.26
N ALA A 55 4.42 -6.40 -9.74
CA ALA A 55 4.65 -6.36 -8.30
C ALA A 55 4.96 -4.93 -7.84
N THR A 56 4.46 -4.58 -6.67
CA THR A 56 4.86 -3.37 -5.97
C THR A 56 5.71 -3.71 -4.76
N ALA A 57 6.58 -2.80 -4.33
CA ALA A 57 7.32 -2.93 -3.08
C ALA A 57 7.21 -1.64 -2.28
N VAL A 58 6.86 -1.78 -1.01
CA VAL A 58 6.81 -0.68 -0.03
C VAL A 58 7.69 -1.05 1.15
N ILE A 59 8.55 -0.14 1.59
CA ILE A 59 9.38 -0.29 2.78
C ILE A 59 8.78 0.59 3.87
N ARG A 60 8.36 -0.01 4.98
CA ARG A 60 7.70 0.72 6.07
C ARG A 60 8.04 0.10 7.43
N PRO A 61 7.82 0.83 8.53
CA PRO A 61 7.87 0.23 9.85
C PRO A 61 6.98 -1.01 9.92
N ASN A 62 7.49 -2.09 10.50
CA ASN A 62 6.73 -3.33 10.62
C ASN A 62 5.58 -3.21 11.66
N ALA A 63 4.67 -4.18 11.67
CA ALA A 63 3.51 -4.16 12.55
C ALA A 63 3.89 -3.99 14.03
N GLN A 64 4.98 -4.61 14.49
CA GLN A 64 5.44 -4.48 15.87
C GLN A 64 5.92 -3.05 16.20
N THR A 65 6.60 -2.41 15.27
CA THR A 65 7.03 -1.01 15.40
C THR A 65 5.84 -0.07 15.35
N GLN A 66 4.89 -0.33 14.43
CA GLN A 66 3.66 0.46 14.31
C GLN A 66 2.77 0.35 15.57
N ALA A 67 2.66 -0.84 16.17
CA ALA A 67 1.88 -1.04 17.40
C ALA A 67 2.40 -0.22 18.58
N LYS A 68 3.68 0.17 18.59
CA LYS A 68 4.28 1.04 19.60
C LYS A 68 4.02 2.53 19.32
N ARG A 69 3.44 2.87 18.16
CA ARG A 69 3.12 4.24 17.79
C ARG A 69 2.01 4.77 18.70
N ASP A 70 2.34 5.75 19.51
CA ASP A 70 1.33 6.66 20.02
C ASP A 70 1.17 7.79 19.00
N GLY A 71 0.02 7.89 18.35
CA GLY A 71 -0.25 8.95 17.38
C GLY A 71 -0.16 10.37 17.94
N ALA A 72 -0.05 10.50 19.27
CA ALA A 72 0.21 11.74 19.97
C ALA A 72 1.71 12.10 20.08
N ASP A 73 2.62 11.19 19.73
CA ASP A 73 4.05 11.39 19.92
C ASP A 73 4.76 11.65 18.60
N SER A 74 5.32 12.86 18.44
CA SER A 74 6.12 13.23 17.27
C SER A 74 7.43 12.44 17.15
N SER A 75 7.92 11.85 18.25
CA SER A 75 9.13 11.02 18.22
C SER A 75 9.02 9.82 17.29
N TYR A 76 7.78 9.40 16.96
CA TYR A 76 7.56 8.37 15.96
C TYR A 76 8.12 8.73 14.58
N THR A 77 8.25 10.01 14.27
CA THR A 77 8.80 10.47 12.98
C THR A 77 10.24 10.03 12.77
N ASP A 78 10.99 9.76 13.84
CA ASP A 78 12.36 9.21 13.78
C ASP A 78 12.38 7.79 13.19
N LYS A 79 11.24 7.11 13.14
CA LYS A 79 11.09 5.78 12.54
C LYS A 79 10.80 5.82 11.04
N TYR A 80 10.53 6.98 10.47
CA TYR A 80 10.39 7.09 9.02
C TYR A 80 11.75 6.94 8.34
N LEU A 81 11.74 6.35 7.14
CA LEU A 81 12.94 6.25 6.33
C LEU A 81 13.24 7.58 5.66
N THR A 82 14.48 8.04 5.77
CA THR A 82 14.94 9.22 5.06
C THR A 82 15.05 8.97 3.56
N TRP A 83 15.03 10.03 2.77
CA TRP A 83 15.29 9.97 1.33
C TRP A 83 16.65 9.33 1.01
N GLU A 84 17.67 9.60 1.82
CA GLU A 84 18.98 8.99 1.69
C GLU A 84 18.96 7.46 1.82
N LYS A 85 18.19 6.93 2.79
CA LYS A 85 17.99 5.48 2.96
C LYS A 85 17.29 4.88 1.76
N TYR A 86 16.20 5.49 1.30
CA TYR A 86 15.52 5.05 0.09
C TYR A 86 16.45 5.04 -1.13
N SER A 87 17.26 6.09 -1.31
CA SER A 87 18.24 6.18 -2.38
C SER A 87 19.30 5.07 -2.29
N THR A 88 19.77 4.75 -1.09
CA THR A 88 20.70 3.64 -0.86
C THR A 88 20.11 2.31 -1.30
N TYR A 89 18.85 2.02 -0.94
CA TYR A 89 18.19 0.79 -1.32
C TYR A 89 17.89 0.72 -2.82
N ALA A 90 17.44 1.82 -3.40
CA ALA A 90 17.23 1.94 -4.83
C ALA A 90 18.51 1.69 -5.63
N THR A 91 19.63 2.32 -5.23
CA THR A 91 20.94 2.13 -5.85
C THR A 91 21.42 0.69 -5.73
N ALA A 92 21.25 0.05 -4.58
CA ALA A 92 21.61 -1.36 -4.40
C ALA A 92 20.85 -2.28 -5.35
N ALA A 93 19.56 -2.00 -5.59
CA ALA A 93 18.77 -2.75 -6.55
C ALA A 93 19.20 -2.49 -8.00
N GLN A 94 19.34 -1.22 -8.40
CA GLN A 94 19.73 -0.83 -9.76
C GLN A 94 21.12 -1.33 -10.16
N SER A 95 22.10 -1.26 -9.25
CA SER A 95 23.45 -1.77 -9.47
C SER A 95 23.51 -3.29 -9.69
N ASN A 96 22.43 -4.00 -9.37
CA ASN A 96 22.27 -5.43 -9.61
C ASN A 96 21.19 -5.71 -10.68
N SER A 97 21.02 -4.81 -11.63
CA SER A 97 20.15 -4.94 -12.81
C SER A 97 18.65 -5.06 -12.50
N VAL A 98 18.20 -4.65 -11.30
CA VAL A 98 16.77 -4.54 -11.01
C VAL A 98 16.28 -3.17 -11.50
N THR A 99 15.37 -3.19 -12.48
CA THR A 99 14.71 -2.00 -12.99
C THR A 99 13.36 -1.79 -12.30
N PHE A 100 13.04 -0.55 -11.99
CA PHE A 100 11.76 -0.18 -11.38
C PHE A 100 11.42 1.28 -11.72
N ASN A 101 10.12 1.59 -11.65
CA ASN A 101 9.61 2.94 -11.47
C ASN A 101 9.21 3.12 -10.02
N TYR A 102 9.04 4.36 -9.57
CA TYR A 102 8.52 4.63 -8.24
C TYR A 102 7.53 5.79 -8.25
N THR A 103 6.65 5.79 -7.25
CA THR A 103 5.77 6.91 -6.92
C THR A 103 6.07 7.39 -5.51
N LEU A 104 5.77 8.65 -5.25
CA LEU A 104 5.98 9.29 -3.96
C LEU A 104 4.68 9.93 -3.47
N ALA A 105 4.32 9.61 -2.23
CA ALA A 105 3.36 10.36 -1.43
C ALA A 105 4.03 10.80 -0.12
N THR A 106 3.57 11.91 0.45
CA THR A 106 4.01 12.39 1.75
C THR A 106 2.85 13.05 2.47
N SER A 107 2.87 13.06 3.80
CA SER A 107 1.79 13.66 4.59
C SER A 107 2.32 14.28 5.88
N VAL A 108 1.60 15.28 6.35
CA VAL A 108 1.77 15.86 7.69
C VAL A 108 0.41 16.11 8.31
N PRO A 109 0.25 16.00 9.64
CA PRO A 109 -0.90 16.58 10.31
C PRO A 109 -0.86 18.10 10.17
N VAL A 110 -2.02 18.73 10.05
CA VAL A 110 -2.14 20.19 10.03
C VAL A 110 -3.26 20.62 10.97
N ARG A 111 -3.13 21.82 11.51
CA ARG A 111 -4.10 22.38 12.45
C ARG A 111 -5.29 22.95 11.70
N GLU A 112 -6.47 22.76 12.25
CA GLU A 112 -7.68 23.41 11.75
C GLU A 112 -7.63 24.93 11.96
N SER A 113 -8.53 25.63 11.28
CA SER A 113 -8.71 27.08 11.40
C SER A 113 -10.21 27.44 11.38
N LYS A 114 -10.50 28.74 11.47
CA LYS A 114 -11.89 29.22 11.31
C LYS A 114 -12.47 28.93 9.92
N SER A 115 -11.64 28.82 8.89
CA SER A 115 -12.09 28.55 7.53
C SER A 115 -12.16 27.06 7.18
N LEU A 116 -11.56 26.19 8.00
CA LEU A 116 -11.58 24.74 7.78
C LEU A 116 -11.48 24.01 9.12
N GLN A 117 -12.60 23.55 9.64
CA GLN A 117 -12.71 22.79 10.87
C GLN A 117 -12.80 21.30 10.58
N ALA A 118 -12.04 20.48 11.32
CA ALA A 118 -12.05 19.04 11.19
C ALA A 118 -13.37 18.40 11.67
N ILE A 119 -13.72 17.27 11.10
CA ILE A 119 -14.76 16.39 11.64
C ILE A 119 -14.17 15.78 12.92
N ALA A 120 -14.80 16.04 14.06
CA ALA A 120 -14.32 15.60 15.36
C ALA A 120 -14.23 14.06 15.45
N ALA A 121 -13.19 13.55 16.05
CA ALA A 121 -13.10 12.15 16.45
C ALA A 121 -13.91 11.94 17.75
N LYS A 122 -14.43 10.71 17.89
CA LYS A 122 -15.28 10.38 19.05
C LYS A 122 -14.58 10.56 20.42
N ASN A 123 -13.27 10.36 20.44
CA ASN A 123 -12.46 10.33 21.67
C ASN A 123 -11.23 11.25 21.62
N ASP A 124 -11.15 12.15 20.64
CA ASP A 124 -9.98 13.00 20.46
C ASP A 124 -10.02 14.18 21.44
N THR A 125 -9.08 14.23 22.35
CA THR A 125 -8.89 15.32 23.32
C THR A 125 -7.47 15.91 23.27
N SER A 126 -6.65 15.54 22.27
CA SER A 126 -5.22 15.83 22.28
C SER A 126 -4.69 16.46 21.00
N GLU A 127 -5.42 17.41 20.43
CA GLU A 127 -5.06 18.15 19.22
C GLU A 127 -3.62 18.68 19.25
N ASP A 128 -3.21 19.30 20.35
CA ASP A 128 -1.86 19.86 20.48
C ASP A 128 -0.76 18.81 20.45
N LYS A 129 -1.03 17.58 20.91
CA LYS A 129 -0.05 16.49 20.91
C LYS A 129 0.14 15.88 19.53
N THR A 130 -0.88 15.91 18.68
CA THR A 130 -0.82 15.30 17.34
C THR A 130 -0.29 16.24 16.27
N GLY A 131 -0.14 17.53 16.56
CA GLY A 131 0.24 18.54 15.57
C GLY A 131 -0.91 19.00 14.68
N GLY A 132 -2.15 18.60 15.01
CA GLY A 132 -3.35 19.00 14.29
C GLY A 132 -4.40 17.92 14.23
N ASN A 133 -5.56 18.25 13.68
CA ASN A 133 -6.74 17.40 13.55
C ASN A 133 -7.19 17.19 12.09
N LEU A 134 -6.38 17.66 11.13
CA LEU A 134 -6.50 17.38 9.71
C LEU A 134 -5.19 16.72 9.22
N THR A 135 -5.25 16.00 8.13
CA THR A 135 -4.05 15.48 7.44
C THR A 135 -3.94 16.11 6.07
N LEU A 136 -2.81 16.77 5.80
CA LEU A 136 -2.46 17.21 4.44
C LEU A 136 -1.59 16.13 3.79
N GLN A 137 -2.12 15.51 2.75
CA GLN A 137 -1.41 14.49 1.98
C GLN A 137 -1.11 14.96 0.58
N ALA A 138 0.15 14.83 0.19
CA ALA A 138 0.64 15.23 -1.11
C ALA A 138 1.04 14.03 -1.97
N PHE A 139 0.72 14.11 -3.26
CA PHE A 139 1.10 13.13 -4.26
C PHE A 139 2.01 13.76 -5.31
N TYR A 140 3.07 13.04 -5.69
CA TYR A 140 3.94 13.48 -6.76
C TYR A 140 3.32 13.28 -8.14
N THR A 141 2.53 12.21 -8.30
CA THR A 141 1.86 11.84 -9.56
C THR A 141 0.45 11.32 -9.32
N LEU A 142 -0.33 11.21 -10.39
CA LEU A 142 -1.63 10.54 -10.36
C LEU A 142 -1.52 9.08 -9.91
N ASP A 143 -0.44 8.39 -10.26
CA ASP A 143 -0.24 6.99 -9.86
C ASP A 143 -0.01 6.88 -8.35
N ALA A 144 0.66 7.86 -7.73
CA ALA A 144 0.75 7.93 -6.27
C ALA A 144 -0.63 8.09 -5.63
N ALA A 145 -1.50 8.92 -6.20
CA ALA A 145 -2.86 9.12 -5.70
C ALA A 145 -3.74 7.85 -5.82
N LYS A 146 -3.55 7.05 -6.89
CA LYS A 146 -4.23 5.75 -7.06
C LYS A 146 -3.80 4.69 -6.03
N LEU A 147 -2.60 4.81 -5.47
CA LEU A 147 -2.05 3.93 -4.44
C LEU A 147 -2.23 4.49 -3.02
N ASN A 148 -3.22 5.36 -2.85
CA ASN A 148 -3.52 6.04 -1.60
C ASN A 148 -3.97 5.05 -0.50
N ASP A 149 -3.33 5.11 0.65
CA ASP A 149 -3.60 4.24 1.79
C ASP A 149 -4.99 4.46 2.42
N TYR A 150 -5.58 5.66 2.26
CA TYR A 150 -6.95 5.96 2.72
C TYR A 150 -8.05 5.38 1.82
N GLY A 151 -7.69 4.85 0.67
CA GLY A 151 -8.59 4.23 -0.28
C GLY A 151 -8.78 5.02 -1.58
N TYR A 152 -9.46 4.38 -2.51
CA TYR A 152 -9.75 4.98 -3.81
C TYR A 152 -10.85 6.03 -3.69
N TYR A 153 -10.63 7.18 -4.33
CA TYR A 153 -11.59 8.29 -4.35
C TYR A 153 -11.82 8.82 -5.77
N LYS A 154 -12.96 9.45 -5.97
CA LYS A 154 -13.28 10.22 -7.19
C LYS A 154 -13.55 11.67 -6.88
N VAL A 155 -13.21 12.57 -7.78
CA VAL A 155 -13.61 13.98 -7.71
C VAL A 155 -15.04 14.11 -8.21
N VAL A 156 -15.96 14.52 -7.34
CA VAL A 156 -17.39 14.67 -7.63
C VAL A 156 -17.77 16.09 -8.02
N LYS A 157 -16.97 17.10 -7.62
CA LYS A 157 -17.14 18.49 -8.01
C LYS A 157 -15.79 19.14 -8.29
N GLY A 158 -15.70 20.02 -9.28
CA GLY A 158 -14.47 20.71 -9.62
C GLY A 158 -13.53 19.89 -10.51
N LYS A 159 -12.21 19.98 -10.26
CA LYS A 159 -11.16 19.36 -11.08
C LYS A 159 -10.16 18.62 -10.23
N HIS A 160 -9.59 17.55 -10.78
CA HIS A 160 -8.47 16.83 -10.20
C HIS A 160 -7.25 17.72 -9.97
N LEU A 161 -6.30 17.26 -9.13
CA LEU A 161 -5.02 17.91 -8.92
C LEU A 161 -4.22 18.03 -10.23
N ALA A 162 -3.49 19.14 -10.35
CA ALA A 162 -2.66 19.43 -11.51
C ALA A 162 -1.18 19.12 -11.16
N TYR A 163 -0.76 17.87 -11.36
CA TYR A 163 0.56 17.38 -10.91
C TYR A 163 1.77 18.01 -11.61
N LYS A 164 1.57 18.56 -12.81
CA LYS A 164 2.67 19.13 -13.63
C LYS A 164 2.85 20.64 -13.46
N THR A 165 1.94 21.29 -12.76
CA THR A 165 1.96 22.73 -12.58
C THR A 165 1.89 23.09 -11.10
N GLN A 166 2.72 24.06 -10.70
CA GLN A 166 2.63 24.59 -9.36
C GLN A 166 1.32 25.36 -9.18
N SER A 167 0.56 24.99 -8.14
CA SER A 167 -0.69 25.63 -7.80
C SER A 167 -0.91 25.55 -6.30
N ASP A 168 -1.86 26.31 -5.78
CA ASP A 168 -2.34 26.25 -4.39
C ASP A 168 -3.60 25.36 -4.25
N GLY A 169 -3.90 24.56 -5.27
CA GLY A 169 -5.11 23.73 -5.33
C GLY A 169 -5.08 22.53 -4.41
N VAL A 170 -6.18 22.32 -3.71
CA VAL A 170 -6.40 21.14 -2.85
C VAL A 170 -7.72 20.46 -3.19
N LEU A 171 -7.82 19.18 -2.84
CA LEU A 171 -9.08 18.45 -2.79
C LEU A 171 -9.47 18.25 -1.32
N ILE A 172 -10.75 18.40 -1.02
CA ILE A 172 -11.33 18.10 0.29
C ILE A 172 -12.46 17.08 0.12
N SER A 173 -12.74 16.27 1.14
CA SER A 173 -13.84 15.32 1.09
C SER A 173 -15.20 16.05 1.05
N GLN A 174 -16.22 15.39 0.52
CA GLN A 174 -17.58 15.93 0.53
C GLN A 174 -18.06 16.18 1.98
N ALA A 175 -17.75 15.25 2.89
CA ALA A 175 -18.11 15.40 4.30
C ALA A 175 -17.44 16.62 4.95
N LEU A 176 -16.15 16.86 4.65
CA LEU A 176 -15.42 18.03 5.15
C LEU A 176 -15.95 19.34 4.53
N ALA A 177 -16.29 19.32 3.24
CA ALA A 177 -16.90 20.43 2.53
C ALA A 177 -18.27 20.81 3.12
N ASP A 178 -19.13 19.82 3.36
CA ASP A 178 -20.47 20.01 3.92
C ASP A 178 -20.40 20.58 5.35
N LYS A 179 -19.51 20.04 6.19
CA LYS A 179 -19.29 20.54 7.55
C LYS A 179 -18.93 22.04 7.58
N ASN A 180 -18.12 22.47 6.63
CA ASN A 180 -17.57 23.82 6.59
C ASN A 180 -18.31 24.76 5.59
N ASN A 181 -19.38 24.28 4.94
CA ASN A 181 -20.12 25.00 3.88
C ASN A 181 -19.23 25.49 2.73
N LEU A 182 -18.22 24.69 2.34
CA LEU A 182 -17.23 25.04 1.33
C LEU A 182 -17.64 24.59 -0.07
N LYS A 183 -17.21 25.38 -1.06
CA LYS A 183 -17.43 25.13 -2.49
C LYS A 183 -16.09 25.17 -3.24
N VAL A 184 -16.08 24.62 -4.43
CA VAL A 184 -14.96 24.77 -5.36
C VAL A 184 -14.69 26.25 -5.62
N GLY A 185 -13.43 26.65 -5.47
CA GLY A 185 -12.98 28.04 -5.59
C GLY A 185 -12.78 28.77 -4.25
N ASP A 186 -13.35 28.26 -3.16
CA ASP A 186 -13.18 28.88 -1.84
C ASP A 186 -11.73 28.71 -1.35
N LYS A 187 -11.30 29.67 -0.54
CA LYS A 187 -9.98 29.61 0.13
C LYS A 187 -10.13 29.03 1.53
N VAL A 188 -9.22 28.12 1.85
CA VAL A 188 -9.12 27.50 3.18
C VAL A 188 -7.72 27.70 3.73
N THR A 189 -7.61 27.84 5.04
CA THR A 189 -6.34 28.02 5.73
C THR A 189 -6.17 26.89 6.74
N VAL A 190 -4.96 26.34 6.82
CA VAL A 190 -4.57 25.36 7.85
C VAL A 190 -3.32 25.85 8.57
N GLY A 191 -3.13 25.41 9.81
CA GLY A 191 -1.99 25.77 10.62
C GLY A 191 -0.85 24.76 10.50
N ASN A 192 0.36 25.23 10.72
CA ASN A 192 1.56 24.38 10.78
C ASN A 192 1.47 23.38 11.94
N PRO A 193 1.92 22.12 11.78
CA PRO A 193 1.87 21.11 12.83
C PRO A 193 2.67 21.49 14.09
N SER A 194 3.81 22.13 13.92
CA SER A 194 4.71 22.47 15.05
C SER A 194 4.55 23.88 15.56
N LYS A 195 4.09 24.81 14.72
CA LYS A 195 4.00 26.22 15.05
C LYS A 195 2.64 26.79 14.59
N ALA A 196 1.67 26.76 15.49
CA ALA A 196 0.26 27.14 15.21
C ALA A 196 0.09 28.56 14.63
N SER A 197 1.05 29.48 14.86
CA SER A 197 1.03 30.81 14.27
C SER A 197 1.30 30.84 12.77
N ASP A 198 1.99 29.81 12.25
CA ASP A 198 2.34 29.73 10.82
C ASP A 198 1.19 28.99 10.10
N THR A 199 0.70 29.64 9.05
CA THR A 199 -0.50 29.16 8.33
C THR A 199 -0.24 29.07 6.84
N TYR A 200 -0.98 28.17 6.19
CA TYR A 200 -0.95 27.93 4.75
C TYR A 200 -2.35 28.09 4.18
N THR A 201 -2.48 28.86 3.11
CA THR A 201 -3.76 29.09 2.44
C THR A 201 -3.79 28.35 1.11
N PHE A 202 -4.87 27.61 0.90
CA PHE A 202 -5.12 26.82 -0.29
C PHE A 202 -6.44 27.19 -0.93
N THR A 203 -6.60 26.86 -2.21
CA THR A 203 -7.87 27.01 -2.93
C THR A 203 -8.51 25.64 -3.12
N VAL A 204 -9.76 25.45 -2.76
CA VAL A 204 -10.53 24.24 -3.02
C VAL A 204 -10.69 24.06 -4.52
N ARG A 205 -9.87 23.18 -5.10
CA ARG A 205 -9.88 22.86 -6.53
C ARG A 205 -10.95 21.85 -6.90
N GLY A 206 -11.24 20.95 -5.99
CA GLY A 206 -12.27 19.94 -6.16
C GLY A 206 -12.71 19.34 -4.83
N ILE A 207 -13.85 18.69 -4.89
CA ILE A 207 -14.44 17.95 -3.79
C ILE A 207 -14.47 16.48 -4.21
N TYR A 208 -14.07 15.58 -3.30
CA TYR A 208 -13.98 14.16 -3.58
C TYR A 208 -14.85 13.33 -2.63
N GLU A 209 -15.16 12.11 -3.08
CA GLU A 209 -15.79 11.04 -2.27
C GLU A 209 -14.99 9.77 -2.42
N TYR A 210 -14.89 8.99 -1.34
CA TYR A 210 -14.30 7.66 -1.40
C TYR A 210 -15.25 6.66 -2.03
N GLU A 211 -14.72 5.79 -2.88
CA GLU A 211 -15.46 4.68 -3.53
C GLU A 211 -15.10 3.32 -2.92
N SER A 212 -14.06 3.27 -2.08
CA SER A 212 -13.63 2.07 -1.37
C SER A 212 -14.15 2.04 0.06
N ASP A 213 -14.18 0.83 0.64
CA ASP A 213 -14.47 0.64 2.06
C ASP A 213 -13.51 1.47 2.94
N VAL A 214 -13.98 1.80 4.14
CA VAL A 214 -13.17 2.52 5.13
C VAL A 214 -12.06 1.58 5.64
N PRO A 215 -10.77 1.94 5.52
CA PRO A 215 -9.72 1.17 6.17
C PRO A 215 -9.91 1.17 7.70
N GLU A 216 -9.53 0.08 8.34
CA GLU A 216 -9.61 -0.06 9.80
C GLU A 216 -8.87 1.09 10.50
N GLY A 217 -9.53 1.73 11.45
CA GLY A 217 -8.99 2.86 12.23
C GLY A 217 -8.99 4.21 11.50
N ASN A 218 -9.54 4.29 10.28
CA ASN A 218 -9.59 5.53 9.49
C ASN A 218 -11.02 6.05 9.25
N GLY A 219 -12.00 5.52 9.97
CA GLY A 219 -13.40 5.96 9.90
C GLY A 219 -13.78 6.97 11.00
N SER A 220 -15.07 7.05 11.27
CA SER A 220 -15.63 7.85 12.36
C SER A 220 -15.22 7.37 13.75
N ASP A 221 -14.68 6.17 13.85
CA ASP A 221 -14.12 5.53 15.04
C ASP A 221 -12.61 5.76 15.19
N ALA A 222 -11.97 6.51 14.29
CA ALA A 222 -10.57 6.85 14.37
C ALA A 222 -10.20 7.44 15.74
N LYS A 223 -9.05 7.04 16.26
CA LYS A 223 -8.56 7.51 17.59
C LYS A 223 -8.36 9.02 17.61
N TYR A 224 -7.82 9.58 16.53
CA TYR A 224 -7.59 11.01 16.37
C TYR A 224 -8.31 11.52 15.12
N ALA A 225 -8.80 12.76 15.16
CA ALA A 225 -9.50 13.38 14.04
C ALA A 225 -8.65 13.34 12.75
N LYS A 226 -7.33 13.59 12.83
CA LYS A 226 -6.41 13.53 11.70
C LYS A 226 -6.33 12.16 11.01
N ASP A 227 -6.67 11.08 11.73
CA ASP A 227 -6.64 9.72 11.19
C ASP A 227 -7.97 9.35 10.49
N ASN A 228 -9.04 10.14 10.68
CA ASN A 228 -10.27 9.98 9.93
C ASN A 228 -10.04 10.40 8.47
N ARG A 229 -10.24 9.46 7.54
CA ARG A 229 -10.03 9.72 6.10
C ARG A 229 -10.82 10.89 5.54
N GLU A 230 -11.96 11.24 6.13
CA GLU A 230 -12.75 12.39 5.71
C GLU A 230 -12.09 13.73 6.05
N ASN A 231 -11.11 13.74 6.96
CA ASN A 231 -10.30 14.90 7.34
C ASN A 231 -9.00 15.01 6.53
N VAL A 232 -8.84 14.21 5.48
CA VAL A 232 -7.66 14.26 4.62
C VAL A 232 -7.85 15.30 3.53
N ILE A 233 -6.87 16.18 3.41
CA ILE A 233 -6.78 17.20 2.35
C ILE A 233 -5.73 16.71 1.36
N TYR A 234 -6.09 16.55 0.09
CA TYR A 234 -5.15 16.11 -0.95
C TYR A 234 -4.58 17.29 -1.71
N THR A 235 -3.28 17.25 -1.97
CA THR A 235 -2.57 18.26 -2.76
C THR A 235 -1.49 17.63 -3.63
N THR A 236 -0.78 18.42 -4.42
CA THR A 236 0.38 17.96 -5.16
C THR A 236 1.65 18.10 -4.30
N TYR A 237 2.65 17.25 -4.57
CA TYR A 237 3.96 17.38 -3.92
C TYR A 237 4.60 18.75 -4.21
N LEU A 238 4.42 19.31 -5.41
CA LEU A 238 4.92 20.64 -5.75
C LEU A 238 4.33 21.74 -4.84
N ASN A 239 3.02 21.65 -4.54
CA ASN A 239 2.38 22.59 -3.63
C ASN A 239 2.85 22.40 -2.18
N PHE A 240 3.02 21.16 -1.76
CA PHE A 240 3.50 20.78 -0.43
C PHE A 240 4.94 21.30 -0.21
N ALA A 241 5.85 21.04 -1.14
CA ALA A 241 7.25 21.47 -1.10
C ALA A 241 7.39 22.99 -1.19
N LYS A 242 6.56 23.68 -2.01
CA LYS A 242 6.52 25.15 -2.07
C LYS A 242 6.29 25.78 -0.70
N ASN A 243 5.50 25.14 0.14
CA ASN A 243 5.22 25.59 1.49
C ASN A 243 6.24 25.09 2.53
N GLY A 244 7.31 24.41 2.10
CA GLY A 244 8.36 23.87 2.97
C GLY A 244 7.92 22.70 3.87
N LEU A 245 6.74 22.12 3.62
CA LEU A 245 6.16 21.06 4.46
C LEU A 245 6.86 19.71 4.32
N ASP A 246 7.77 19.55 3.37
CA ASP A 246 8.66 18.43 3.18
C ASP A 246 10.00 18.55 3.94
N THR A 247 10.15 19.60 4.76
CA THR A 247 11.36 19.86 5.54
C THR A 247 11.15 19.58 7.03
N THR A 248 12.22 19.21 7.71
CA THR A 248 12.22 19.07 9.17
C THR A 248 12.07 20.40 9.88
N GLU A 249 12.56 21.48 9.27
CA GLU A 249 12.47 22.84 9.81
C GLU A 249 11.01 23.32 9.92
N ALA A 250 10.21 23.14 8.87
CA ALA A 250 8.82 23.55 8.88
C ALA A 250 7.94 22.68 9.76
N THR A 251 8.16 21.37 9.76
CA THR A 251 7.31 20.42 10.50
C THR A 251 7.76 20.19 11.94
N GLY A 252 9.00 20.48 12.27
CA GLY A 252 9.63 20.11 13.55
C GLY A 252 9.79 18.59 13.73
N TRP A 253 9.60 17.82 12.66
CA TRP A 253 9.74 16.37 12.66
C TRP A 253 11.18 15.97 12.32
N GLY A 254 11.67 14.90 12.94
CA GLY A 254 13.00 14.36 12.63
C GLY A 254 13.12 13.87 11.20
N VAL A 255 12.11 13.21 10.66
CA VAL A 255 12.07 12.66 9.30
C VAL A 255 10.70 12.89 8.68
N PRO A 256 10.61 13.41 7.43
CA PRO A 256 9.34 13.49 6.70
C PRO A 256 8.75 12.09 6.45
N ASN A 257 7.43 12.00 6.49
CA ASN A 257 6.72 10.76 6.18
C ASN A 257 6.70 10.53 4.65
N LEU A 258 7.70 9.84 4.14
CA LEU A 258 7.78 9.47 2.72
C LEU A 258 7.17 8.09 2.50
N ASN A 259 6.12 8.01 1.69
CA ASN A 259 5.58 6.75 1.21
C ASN A 259 6.02 6.55 -0.25
N ILE A 260 7.05 5.73 -0.43
CA ILE A 260 7.59 5.39 -1.75
C ILE A 260 7.14 3.98 -2.12
N VAL A 261 6.46 3.89 -3.27
CA VAL A 261 6.03 2.61 -3.85
C VAL A 261 6.88 2.35 -5.09
N PHE A 262 7.68 1.30 -5.04
CA PHE A 262 8.44 0.81 -6.18
C PHE A 262 7.57 -0.12 -7.03
N SER A 263 7.51 0.12 -8.33
CA SER A 263 6.80 -0.72 -9.31
C SER A 263 7.79 -1.61 -10.04
N LEU A 264 7.65 -2.91 -9.86
CA LEU A 264 8.54 -3.96 -10.34
C LEU A 264 7.84 -4.82 -11.41
N ALA A 265 8.60 -5.41 -12.30
CA ALA A 265 8.07 -6.13 -13.45
C ALA A 265 7.20 -7.33 -13.04
N ASN A 266 7.62 -8.10 -12.02
CA ASN A 266 6.96 -9.35 -11.62
C ASN A 266 7.39 -9.79 -10.20
N PRO A 267 6.77 -10.85 -9.64
CA PRO A 267 7.12 -11.38 -8.33
C PRO A 267 8.58 -11.84 -8.17
N SER A 268 9.19 -12.39 -9.22
CA SER A 268 10.61 -12.78 -9.18
C SER A 268 11.53 -11.57 -8.99
N THR A 269 11.23 -10.48 -9.72
CA THR A 269 11.93 -9.20 -9.57
C THR A 269 11.72 -8.61 -8.17
N TYR A 270 10.49 -8.71 -7.62
CA TYR A 270 10.20 -8.32 -6.24
C TYR A 270 11.06 -9.10 -5.23
N ASN A 271 11.15 -10.42 -5.35
CA ASN A 271 11.97 -11.25 -4.46
C ASN A 271 13.45 -10.85 -4.53
N THR A 272 13.94 -10.56 -5.73
CA THR A 272 15.32 -10.08 -5.94
C THR A 272 15.52 -8.71 -5.30
N PHE A 273 14.59 -7.77 -5.49
CA PHE A 273 14.61 -6.46 -4.84
C PHE A 273 14.68 -6.59 -3.32
N VAL A 274 13.78 -7.38 -2.72
CA VAL A 274 13.75 -7.62 -1.26
C VAL A 274 15.11 -8.14 -0.75
N ARG A 275 15.70 -9.13 -1.44
CA ARG A 275 17.00 -9.69 -1.08
C ARG A 275 18.11 -8.65 -1.13
N LEU A 276 18.13 -7.79 -2.15
CA LEU A 276 19.14 -6.75 -2.33
C LEU A 276 19.00 -5.63 -1.29
N VAL A 277 17.79 -5.19 -1.00
CA VAL A 277 17.52 -4.18 0.05
C VAL A 277 17.95 -4.71 1.44
N LYS A 278 17.65 -5.97 1.75
CA LYS A 278 18.14 -6.61 2.99
C LYS A 278 19.67 -6.69 3.03
N LYS A 279 20.31 -7.03 1.91
CA LYS A 279 21.79 -7.04 1.78
C LYS A 279 22.38 -5.65 1.96
N ALA A 280 21.67 -4.60 1.56
CA ALA A 280 22.02 -3.19 1.79
C ALA A 280 21.73 -2.72 3.24
N LYS A 281 21.64 -3.67 4.17
CA LYS A 281 21.51 -3.47 5.62
C LYS A 281 20.21 -2.75 6.05
N LEU A 282 19.08 -3.08 5.42
CA LEU A 282 17.79 -2.72 5.99
C LEU A 282 17.66 -3.31 7.39
N ASP A 283 17.32 -2.48 8.38
CA ASP A 283 17.01 -2.95 9.73
C ASP A 283 15.65 -3.69 9.73
N THR A 284 15.70 -5.01 9.59
CA THR A 284 14.51 -5.87 9.54
C THR A 284 13.83 -6.06 10.90
N LYS A 285 14.41 -5.56 12.00
CA LYS A 285 13.74 -5.50 13.30
C LYS A 285 12.73 -4.35 13.37
N THR A 286 13.02 -3.27 12.67
CA THR A 286 12.19 -2.06 12.63
C THR A 286 11.31 -2.02 11.39
N TYR A 287 11.82 -2.46 10.24
CA TYR A 287 11.15 -2.30 8.94
C TYR A 287 10.81 -3.63 8.28
N GLU A 288 9.76 -3.60 7.48
CA GLU A 288 9.38 -4.68 6.57
C GLU A 288 9.29 -4.19 5.13
N ILE A 289 9.41 -5.10 4.18
CA ILE A 289 9.13 -4.86 2.77
C ILE A 289 7.88 -5.66 2.41
N THR A 290 6.84 -4.99 1.98
CA THR A 290 5.58 -5.61 1.60
C THR A 290 5.26 -5.36 0.13
N SER A 291 4.41 -6.20 -0.45
CA SER A 291 3.88 -6.02 -1.81
C SER A 291 2.36 -5.94 -1.75
N PRO A 292 1.78 -4.75 -1.70
CA PRO A 292 0.32 -4.59 -1.71
C PRO A 292 -0.34 -5.27 -2.91
N SER A 293 0.25 -5.16 -4.11
CA SER A 293 -0.30 -5.78 -5.32
C SER A 293 -0.33 -7.32 -5.25
N LEU A 294 0.75 -7.96 -4.77
CA LEU A 294 0.81 -9.41 -4.64
C LEU A 294 -0.06 -9.93 -3.49
N THR A 295 -0.23 -9.12 -2.44
CA THR A 295 -1.15 -9.45 -1.35
C THR A 295 -2.60 -9.41 -1.82
N ALA A 296 -2.98 -8.42 -2.62
CA ALA A 296 -4.30 -8.33 -3.22
C ALA A 296 -4.58 -9.51 -4.16
N TYR A 297 -3.61 -9.87 -5.02
CA TYR A 297 -3.73 -11.03 -5.93
C TYR A 297 -3.98 -12.35 -5.18
N LYS A 298 -3.30 -12.58 -4.05
CA LYS A 298 -3.48 -13.80 -3.25
C LYS A 298 -4.84 -13.89 -2.55
N LYS A 299 -5.59 -12.80 -2.46
CA LYS A 299 -6.92 -12.74 -1.84
C LYS A 299 -8.05 -12.82 -2.87
N SER A 300 -7.75 -12.62 -4.16
CA SER A 300 -8.69 -12.77 -5.29
C SER A 300 -8.77 -14.23 -5.75
#